data_167e256b77fbc326998664fea30a1b1c
#
_entry.id   167e256b77fbc326998664fea30a1b1c
#
_cell.length_a   1.000
_cell.length_b   1.000
_cell.length_c   1.000
_cell.angle_alpha   90.00
_cell.angle_beta   90.00
_cell.angle_gamma   90.00
#
_symmetry.space_group_name_H-M   'P 1'
#
loop_
_entity.id
_entity.type
_entity.pdbx_description
1 polymer ?
#
loop_
_entity_poly.entity_id
_entity_poly.type
_entity_poly.pdbx_seq_one_letter_code
_entity_poly.pdbx_strand_id
1 'polypeptide(L)'
;MQLTPALEKRYTHDQLSAREAQRLAEFIAFGPVVFQVARLMLKWGILDLLRDSNDGMTREDIVAATGQTDYAVKVLLESSLTMGLLLVDPEKERYVLSKVGWFLLTDHLTRVNLDFNHDVNYQGLFHLEEALEEGRPAGLRHRSEERR
;
A
#
# COMPACT_ATOMS: atom_id res chain seq x y z
N MET A 1 23.89 19.19 -8.89
CA MET A 1 22.86 19.35 -7.84
C MET A 1 23.59 19.66 -6.54
N GLN A 2 23.34 20.80 -5.89
CA GLN A 2 23.91 21.10 -4.57
C GLN A 2 22.99 20.50 -3.52
N LEU A 3 23.52 19.57 -2.73
CA LEU A 3 22.81 18.94 -1.62
C LEU A 3 22.99 19.81 -0.35
N THR A 4 21.97 19.89 0.46
CA THR A 4 22.13 20.41 1.83
C THR A 4 22.89 19.38 2.67
N PRO A 5 23.60 19.77 3.75
CA PRO A 5 24.35 18.82 4.58
C PRO A 5 23.55 17.62 5.08
N ALA A 6 22.25 17.81 5.37
CA ALA A 6 21.36 16.74 5.80
C ALA A 6 21.03 15.76 4.66
N LEU A 7 20.81 16.27 3.45
CA LEU A 7 20.58 15.45 2.26
C LEU A 7 21.88 14.76 1.79
N GLU A 8 23.02 15.44 1.91
CA GLU A 8 24.31 14.86 1.60
C GLU A 8 24.55 13.61 2.46
N LYS A 9 24.42 13.71 3.79
CA LYS A 9 24.54 12.56 4.69
C LYS A 9 23.63 11.40 4.30
N ARG A 10 22.39 11.72 3.87
CA ARG A 10 21.40 10.71 3.49
C ARG A 10 21.70 9.99 2.19
N TYR A 11 22.28 10.70 1.20
CA TYR A 11 22.45 10.17 -0.15
C TYR A 11 23.87 9.70 -0.48
N THR A 12 24.86 9.99 0.37
CA THR A 12 26.25 9.59 0.13
C THR A 12 26.69 8.39 0.95
N HIS A 13 25.92 8.00 1.97
CA HIS A 13 26.26 6.86 2.84
C HIS A 13 25.04 5.98 3.05
N ASP A 14 25.23 4.69 2.89
CA ASP A 14 24.21 3.72 3.28
C ASP A 14 24.14 3.65 4.81
N GLN A 15 22.94 3.91 5.36
CA GLN A 15 22.67 3.91 6.80
C GLN A 15 21.85 2.70 7.23
N LEU A 16 21.43 1.85 6.27
CA LEU A 16 20.63 0.67 6.55
C LEU A 16 21.49 -0.49 6.99
N SER A 17 21.05 -1.23 7.99
CA SER A 17 21.58 -2.57 8.22
C SER A 17 21.25 -3.49 7.04
N ALA A 18 22.01 -4.56 6.86
CA ALA A 18 21.76 -5.54 5.80
C ALA A 18 20.32 -6.08 5.82
N ARG A 19 19.75 -6.27 7.02
CA ARG A 19 18.37 -6.75 7.18
C ARG A 19 17.33 -5.72 6.78
N GLU A 20 17.55 -4.44 7.09
CA GLU A 20 16.67 -3.34 6.66
C GLU A 20 16.74 -3.14 5.15
N ALA A 21 17.93 -3.19 4.57
CA ALA A 21 18.13 -3.11 3.12
C ALA A 21 17.43 -4.27 2.40
N GLN A 22 17.54 -5.51 2.89
CA GLN A 22 16.84 -6.66 2.34
C GLN A 22 15.32 -6.48 2.39
N ARG A 23 14.77 -6.08 3.54
CA ARG A 23 13.32 -5.83 3.67
C ARG A 23 12.83 -4.75 2.72
N LEU A 24 13.59 -3.68 2.55
CA LEU A 24 13.23 -2.61 1.61
C LEU A 24 13.29 -3.09 0.16
N ALA A 25 14.28 -3.89 -0.20
CA ALA A 25 14.38 -4.49 -1.53
C ALA A 25 13.20 -5.42 -1.83
N GLU A 26 12.80 -6.27 -0.89
CA GLU A 26 11.61 -7.11 -0.98
C GLU A 26 10.33 -6.27 -1.11
N PHE A 27 10.19 -5.21 -0.32
CA PHE A 27 9.05 -4.29 -0.40
C PHE A 27 8.96 -3.61 -1.77
N ILE A 28 10.08 -3.21 -2.37
CA ILE A 28 10.13 -2.65 -3.73
C ILE A 28 9.71 -3.70 -4.76
N ALA A 29 10.22 -4.93 -4.66
CA ALA A 29 9.90 -6.01 -5.58
C ALA A 29 8.40 -6.38 -5.55
N PHE A 30 7.77 -6.34 -4.39
CA PHE A 30 6.34 -6.58 -4.20
C PHE A 30 5.48 -5.31 -4.31
N GLY A 31 6.05 -4.18 -4.70
CA GLY A 31 5.36 -2.89 -4.77
C GLY A 31 3.97 -2.92 -5.41
N PRO A 32 3.76 -3.55 -6.57
CA PRO A 32 2.43 -3.65 -7.19
C PRO A 32 1.41 -4.39 -6.30
N VAL A 33 1.82 -5.46 -5.64
CA VAL A 33 0.95 -6.24 -4.72
C VAL A 33 0.65 -5.42 -3.48
N VAL A 34 1.67 -4.83 -2.87
CA VAL A 34 1.56 -3.94 -1.70
C VAL A 34 0.53 -2.83 -1.96
N PHE A 35 0.65 -2.16 -3.10
CA PHE A 35 -0.25 -1.09 -3.49
C PHE A 35 -1.70 -1.56 -3.62
N GLN A 36 -1.93 -2.67 -4.34
CA GLN A 36 -3.29 -3.17 -4.59
C GLN A 36 -3.95 -3.73 -3.31
N VAL A 37 -3.19 -4.41 -2.46
CA VAL A 37 -3.69 -4.88 -1.16
C VAL A 37 -4.12 -3.69 -0.30
N ALA A 38 -3.26 -2.68 -0.15
CA ALA A 38 -3.58 -1.48 0.62
C ALA A 38 -4.84 -0.79 0.11
N ARG A 39 -4.97 -0.67 -1.21
CA ARG A 39 -6.15 -0.10 -1.86
C ARG A 39 -7.42 -0.91 -1.59
N LEU A 40 -7.37 -2.24 -1.69
CA LEU A 40 -8.54 -3.10 -1.43
C LEU A 40 -8.95 -3.07 0.04
N MET A 41 -7.99 -3.03 0.97
CA MET A 41 -8.27 -2.87 2.40
C MET A 41 -9.05 -1.58 2.71
N LEU A 42 -8.73 -0.50 1.99
CA LEU A 42 -9.47 0.77 2.06
C LEU A 42 -10.83 0.67 1.37
N LYS A 43 -10.86 0.20 0.11
CA LYS A 43 -12.06 0.15 -0.72
C LYS A 43 -13.18 -0.71 -0.12
N TRP A 44 -12.82 -1.81 0.52
CA TRP A 44 -13.79 -2.70 1.17
C TRP A 44 -14.09 -2.31 2.62
N GLY A 45 -13.56 -1.19 3.10
CA GLY A 45 -13.83 -0.65 4.43
C GLY A 45 -13.22 -1.46 5.57
N ILE A 46 -12.29 -2.40 5.27
CA ILE A 46 -11.70 -3.27 6.31
C ILE A 46 -10.91 -2.45 7.32
N LEU A 47 -10.16 -1.43 6.85
CA LEU A 47 -9.42 -0.55 7.77
C LEU A 47 -10.34 0.30 8.63
N ASP A 48 -11.51 0.73 8.10
CA ASP A 48 -12.52 1.46 8.88
C ASP A 48 -13.11 0.58 9.97
N LEU A 49 -13.50 -0.66 9.63
CA LEU A 49 -14.00 -1.64 10.59
C LEU A 49 -13.01 -1.88 11.74
N LEU A 50 -11.74 -2.04 11.41
CA LEU A 50 -10.69 -2.26 12.40
C LEU A 50 -10.40 -1.01 13.24
N ARG A 51 -10.52 0.19 12.68
CA ARG A 51 -10.41 1.45 13.42
C ARG A 51 -11.50 1.56 14.48
N ASP A 52 -12.73 1.20 14.12
CA ASP A 52 -13.91 1.37 14.96
C ASP A 52 -14.07 0.23 15.98
N SER A 53 -13.23 -0.79 15.90
CA SER A 53 -13.20 -1.91 16.84
C SER A 53 -12.12 -1.71 17.91
N ASN A 54 -12.52 -1.56 19.18
CA ASN A 54 -11.59 -1.39 20.29
C ASN A 54 -10.75 -2.64 20.58
N ASP A 55 -11.33 -3.83 20.36
CA ASP A 55 -10.69 -5.12 20.68
C ASP A 55 -10.15 -5.86 19.44
N GLY A 56 -10.20 -5.22 18.27
CA GLY A 56 -9.91 -5.86 16.99
C GLY A 56 -11.04 -6.78 16.52
N MET A 57 -10.86 -7.40 15.35
CA MET A 57 -11.86 -8.28 14.74
C MET A 57 -11.23 -9.59 14.31
N THR A 58 -11.98 -10.67 14.38
CA THR A 58 -11.61 -11.95 13.78
C THR A 58 -11.81 -11.90 12.25
N ARG A 59 -11.25 -12.86 11.54
CA ARG A 59 -11.46 -12.98 10.09
C ARG A 59 -12.95 -13.17 9.77
N GLU A 60 -13.64 -14.00 10.55
CA GLU A 60 -15.07 -14.30 10.40
C GLU A 60 -15.93 -13.05 10.59
N ASP A 61 -15.59 -12.21 11.57
CA ASP A 61 -16.28 -10.93 11.81
C ASP A 61 -16.15 -10.00 10.58
N ILE A 62 -14.94 -9.94 10.00
CA ILE A 62 -14.66 -9.11 8.81
C ILE A 62 -15.39 -9.65 7.58
N VAL A 63 -15.39 -10.98 7.38
CA VAL A 63 -16.18 -11.62 6.30
C VAL A 63 -17.64 -11.26 6.41
N ALA A 64 -18.22 -11.40 7.60
CA ALA A 64 -19.63 -11.09 7.84
C ALA A 64 -19.95 -9.60 7.62
N ALA A 65 -19.06 -8.70 8.05
CA ALA A 65 -19.24 -7.26 7.92
C ALA A 65 -19.07 -6.74 6.49
N THR A 66 -18.16 -7.34 5.71
CA THR A 66 -17.83 -6.87 4.36
C THR A 66 -18.63 -7.58 3.26
N GLY A 67 -19.17 -8.77 3.54
CA GLY A 67 -19.79 -9.65 2.52
C GLY A 67 -18.80 -10.22 1.51
N GLN A 68 -17.48 -10.07 1.75
CA GLN A 68 -16.45 -10.65 0.89
C GLN A 68 -16.26 -12.14 1.19
N THR A 69 -15.64 -12.86 0.25
CA THR A 69 -15.34 -14.28 0.46
C THR A 69 -14.28 -14.47 1.55
N ASP A 70 -14.35 -15.58 2.28
CA ASP A 70 -13.36 -15.94 3.30
C ASP A 70 -11.94 -15.96 2.71
N TYR A 71 -11.77 -16.51 1.50
CA TYR A 71 -10.49 -16.52 0.79
C TYR A 71 -9.95 -15.11 0.54
N ALA A 72 -10.78 -14.20 0.05
CA ALA A 72 -10.36 -12.83 -0.24
C ALA A 72 -9.95 -12.09 1.03
N VAL A 73 -10.74 -12.19 2.10
CA VAL A 73 -10.41 -11.59 3.39
C VAL A 73 -9.12 -12.17 3.96
N LYS A 74 -8.96 -13.52 3.93
CA LYS A 74 -7.72 -14.19 4.37
C LYS A 74 -6.50 -13.63 3.64
N VAL A 75 -6.51 -13.60 2.31
CA VAL A 75 -5.38 -13.09 1.50
C VAL A 75 -5.04 -11.66 1.86
N LEU A 76 -6.05 -10.79 2.02
CA LEU A 76 -5.81 -9.38 2.38
C LEU A 76 -5.25 -9.23 3.78
N LEU A 77 -5.74 -9.98 4.76
CA LEU A 77 -5.25 -9.92 6.14
C LEU A 77 -3.81 -10.42 6.25
N GLU A 78 -3.49 -11.57 5.66
CA GLU A 78 -2.13 -12.14 5.67
C GLU A 78 -1.12 -11.22 4.96
N SER A 79 -1.50 -10.69 3.79
CA SER A 79 -0.68 -9.70 3.07
C SER A 79 -0.49 -8.42 3.88
N SER A 80 -1.55 -7.95 4.55
CA SER A 80 -1.50 -6.74 5.37
C SER A 80 -0.61 -6.87 6.61
N LEU A 81 -0.56 -8.06 7.22
CA LEU A 81 0.41 -8.37 8.28
C LEU A 81 1.85 -8.27 7.77
N THR A 82 2.13 -8.88 6.62
CA THR A 82 3.47 -8.85 6.00
C THR A 82 3.92 -7.43 5.65
N MET A 83 2.99 -6.59 5.21
CA MET A 83 3.23 -5.18 4.88
C MET A 83 3.29 -4.26 6.10
N GLY A 84 2.93 -4.76 7.28
CA GLY A 84 2.85 -3.96 8.51
C GLY A 84 1.64 -3.03 8.60
N LEU A 85 0.60 -3.23 7.78
CA LEU A 85 -0.66 -2.48 7.90
C LEU A 85 -1.47 -2.88 9.13
N LEU A 86 -1.38 -4.15 9.49
CA LEU A 86 -2.10 -4.75 10.60
C LEU A 86 -1.14 -5.39 11.60
N LEU A 87 -1.64 -5.58 12.79
CA LEU A 87 -1.09 -6.47 13.81
C LEU A 87 -2.13 -7.54 14.12
N VAL A 88 -1.70 -8.65 14.69
CA VAL A 88 -2.59 -9.74 15.14
C VAL A 88 -2.28 -10.09 16.58
N ASP A 89 -3.32 -10.28 17.39
CA ASP A 89 -3.25 -10.95 18.68
C ASP A 89 -3.31 -12.47 18.43
N PRO A 90 -2.21 -13.22 18.62
CA PRO A 90 -2.19 -14.63 18.27
C PRO A 90 -3.02 -15.51 19.21
N GLU A 91 -3.32 -15.02 20.44
CA GLU A 91 -4.12 -15.77 21.41
C GLU A 91 -5.62 -15.66 21.11
N LYS A 92 -6.04 -14.49 20.61
CA LYS A 92 -7.44 -14.20 20.31
C LYS A 92 -7.77 -14.27 18.83
N GLU A 93 -6.77 -14.47 17.98
CA GLU A 93 -6.89 -14.44 16.51
C GLU A 93 -7.60 -13.17 16.00
N ARG A 94 -7.34 -12.02 16.68
CA ARG A 94 -7.93 -10.73 16.32
C ARG A 94 -6.93 -9.81 15.66
N TYR A 95 -7.38 -9.19 14.58
CA TYR A 95 -6.62 -8.21 13.81
C TYR A 95 -6.91 -6.81 14.29
N VAL A 96 -5.87 -5.98 14.42
CA VAL A 96 -5.98 -4.57 14.79
C VAL A 96 -5.15 -3.71 13.85
N LEU A 97 -5.48 -2.42 13.73
CA LEU A 97 -4.68 -1.49 12.96
C LEU A 97 -3.30 -1.27 13.58
N SER A 98 -2.27 -1.30 12.73
CA SER A 98 -0.97 -0.74 13.08
C SER A 98 -0.96 0.78 12.90
N LYS A 99 0.14 1.44 13.30
CA LYS A 99 0.37 2.86 12.98
C LYS A 99 0.40 3.13 11.48
N VAL A 100 0.93 2.19 10.68
CA VAL A 100 0.96 2.31 9.21
C VAL A 100 -0.45 2.27 8.65
N GLY A 101 -1.26 1.28 9.09
CA GLY A 101 -2.67 1.18 8.70
C GLY A 101 -3.48 2.42 9.11
N TRP A 102 -3.21 2.94 10.32
CA TRP A 102 -3.84 4.18 10.79
C TRP A 102 -3.55 5.37 9.87
N PHE A 103 -2.27 5.62 9.54
CA PHE A 103 -1.91 6.72 8.65
C PHE A 103 -2.43 6.52 7.23
N LEU A 104 -2.39 5.29 6.70
CA LEU A 104 -2.98 4.99 5.39
C LEU A 104 -4.47 5.33 5.34
N LEU A 105 -5.20 5.10 6.44
CA LEU A 105 -6.62 5.39 6.54
C LEU A 105 -6.93 6.88 6.75
N THR A 106 -6.16 7.56 7.63
CA THR A 106 -6.54 8.86 8.19
C THR A 106 -5.75 10.04 7.64
N ASP A 107 -4.54 9.82 7.10
CA ASP A 107 -3.75 10.90 6.54
C ASP A 107 -4.25 11.30 5.16
N HIS A 108 -4.77 12.53 5.07
CA HIS A 108 -5.39 13.03 3.84
C HIS A 108 -4.43 13.01 2.64
N LEU A 109 -3.18 13.42 2.84
CA LEU A 109 -2.21 13.47 1.74
C LEU A 109 -1.85 12.07 1.24
N THR A 110 -1.68 11.11 2.15
CA THR A 110 -1.45 9.69 1.79
C THR A 110 -2.62 9.13 1.00
N ARG A 111 -3.87 9.45 1.38
CA ARG A 111 -5.07 9.03 0.65
C ARG A 111 -5.13 9.61 -0.74
N VAL A 112 -4.95 10.92 -0.88
CA VAL A 112 -4.93 11.60 -2.18
C VAL A 112 -3.86 11.02 -3.09
N ASN A 113 -2.67 10.76 -2.58
CA ASN A 113 -1.59 10.15 -3.36
C ASN A 113 -1.92 8.71 -3.81
N LEU A 114 -2.55 7.92 -2.94
CA LEU A 114 -2.95 6.55 -3.27
C LEU A 114 -4.03 6.55 -4.38
N ASP A 115 -5.05 7.38 -4.23
CA ASP A 115 -6.14 7.50 -5.20
C ASP A 115 -5.61 8.05 -6.53
N PHE A 116 -4.76 9.08 -6.51
CA PHE A 116 -4.12 9.63 -7.72
C PHE A 116 -3.27 8.57 -8.46
N ASN A 117 -2.45 7.83 -7.74
CA ASN A 117 -1.65 6.77 -8.35
C ASN A 117 -2.52 5.68 -8.96
N HIS A 118 -3.61 5.29 -8.30
CA HIS A 118 -4.53 4.31 -8.84
C HIS A 118 -5.28 4.82 -10.07
N ASP A 119 -5.92 5.97 -9.96
CA ASP A 119 -6.88 6.45 -10.96
C ASP A 119 -6.21 7.10 -12.17
N VAL A 120 -4.99 7.60 -11.99
CA VAL A 120 -4.28 8.37 -13.03
C VAL A 120 -3.07 7.65 -13.57
N ASN A 121 -2.24 7.09 -12.68
CA ASN A 121 -0.90 6.65 -13.06
C ASN A 121 -0.77 5.14 -13.26
N TYR A 122 -1.58 4.32 -12.56
CA TYR A 122 -1.28 2.90 -12.41
C TYR A 122 -1.12 2.15 -13.74
N GLN A 123 -2.03 2.36 -14.66
CA GLN A 123 -1.95 1.77 -16.01
C GLN A 123 -0.82 2.40 -16.83
N GLY A 124 -0.66 3.73 -16.71
CA GLY A 124 0.39 4.45 -17.42
C GLY A 124 1.81 4.06 -17.01
N LEU A 125 2.01 3.63 -15.76
CA LEU A 125 3.31 3.18 -15.26
C LEU A 125 3.82 1.90 -15.96
N PHE A 126 2.96 1.11 -16.56
CA PHE A 126 3.34 -0.03 -17.39
C PHE A 126 4.15 0.39 -18.62
N HIS A 127 3.99 1.65 -19.06
CA HIS A 127 4.67 2.25 -20.21
C HIS A 127 5.78 3.23 -19.80
N LEU A 128 6.27 3.13 -18.57
CA LEU A 128 7.30 4.04 -18.07
C LEU A 128 8.60 3.91 -18.85
N GLU A 129 9.02 2.70 -19.19
CA GLU A 129 10.22 2.43 -19.98
C GLU A 129 10.13 3.10 -21.35
N GLU A 130 9.06 2.88 -22.10
CA GLU A 130 8.79 3.53 -23.39
C GLU A 130 8.82 5.07 -23.26
N ALA A 131 8.19 5.60 -22.20
CA ALA A 131 8.14 7.04 -21.99
C ALA A 131 9.52 7.67 -21.74
N LEU A 132 10.39 6.96 -21.02
CA LEU A 132 11.75 7.42 -20.73
C LEU A 132 12.66 7.32 -21.95
N GLU A 133 12.58 6.23 -22.72
CA GLU A 133 13.38 6.02 -23.94
C GLU A 133 13.02 7.04 -25.02
N GLU A 134 11.74 7.32 -25.21
CA GLU A 134 11.26 8.24 -26.24
C GLU A 134 11.21 9.72 -25.79
N GLY A 135 11.43 10.00 -24.50
CA GLY A 135 11.35 11.36 -23.96
C GLY A 135 9.95 11.98 -24.05
N ARG A 136 8.88 11.17 -24.13
CA ARG A 136 7.48 11.62 -24.25
C ARG A 136 6.54 10.79 -23.36
N PRO A 137 5.41 11.36 -22.90
CA PRO A 137 4.49 10.64 -22.02
C PRO A 137 3.70 9.57 -22.78
N ALA A 138 4.18 8.30 -22.76
CA ALA A 138 3.52 7.17 -23.41
C ALA A 138 2.23 6.73 -22.69
N GLY A 139 2.18 6.82 -21.37
CA GLY A 139 1.04 6.35 -20.54
C GLY A 139 -0.26 7.16 -20.70
N LEU A 140 -0.22 8.36 -21.25
CA LEU A 140 -1.41 9.21 -21.41
C LEU A 140 -2.43 8.65 -22.43
N ARG A 141 -2.01 7.75 -23.32
CA ARG A 141 -2.90 7.12 -24.30
C ARG A 141 -3.99 6.27 -23.62
N HIS A 142 -3.67 5.62 -22.52
CA HIS A 142 -4.61 4.73 -21.80
C HIS A 142 -5.65 5.49 -20.98
N ARG A 143 -5.37 6.75 -20.62
CA ARG A 143 -6.32 7.60 -19.89
C ARG A 143 -7.50 8.07 -20.75
N SER A 144 -7.35 8.14 -22.06
CA SER A 144 -8.38 8.64 -22.98
C SER A 144 -9.41 7.58 -23.35
N GLU A 145 -9.12 6.30 -23.19
CA GLU A 145 -10.03 5.22 -23.57
C GLU A 145 -11.07 4.91 -22.48
N GLU A 146 -10.76 5.15 -21.20
CA GLU A 146 -11.72 4.98 -20.10
C GLU A 146 -12.80 6.08 -20.02
N ARG A 147 -12.66 7.17 -20.78
CA ARG A 147 -13.63 8.29 -20.81
C ARG A 147 -14.56 8.28 -22.03
N ARG A 148 -14.54 7.22 -22.85
CA ARG A 148 -15.46 7.00 -23.94
C ARG A 148 -16.46 5.89 -23.58
#